data_0e7f9f0054ed18bc3eb45a081b29f80e
#
_entry.id   0e7f9f0054ed18bc3eb45a081b29f80e
#
_cell.length_a   1.000
_cell.length_b   1.000
_cell.length_c   1.000
_cell.angle_alpha   90.00
_cell.angle_beta   90.00
_cell.angle_gamma   90.00
#
_symmetry.space_group_name_H-M   'P 1'
#
loop_
_entity.id
_entity.type
_entity.pdbx_description
1 polymer ?
#
loop_
_entity_poly.entity_id
_entity_poly.type
_entity_poly.pdbx_seq_one_letter_code
_entity_poly.pdbx_strand_id
1 'polypeptide(L)'
;VKDWQDLGESEKNLLTQIFRLFTQSDVDVGSGYVDRYMKIFKKPEARMMMGAFHNMESIHQHAYSLLLDTVGMPEVEYKAFAEYEAMADKHEYIDAVRVTKGDRQSIAKALAIYSAFTEGLQLFSSFIVLLNFPRFGKMKGMGQIITYSIRDESMHVEAMTKLFREFIQENIELWTDDFKAQIYQACREMVDLEDRFLDLVF
;
A
#
# COMPACT_ATOMS: atom_id res chain seq x y z
N VAL A 1 -23.05 -3.61 -9.56
CA VAL A 1 -23.27 -4.23 -10.89
C VAL A 1 -23.75 -3.20 -11.89
N LYS A 2 -24.87 -2.48 -11.63
CA LYS A 2 -25.40 -1.50 -12.60
C LYS A 2 -24.38 -0.42 -12.94
N ASP A 3 -23.80 0.25 -11.92
CA ASP A 3 -22.79 1.30 -12.14
C ASP A 3 -21.60 0.81 -12.97
N TRP A 4 -21.22 -0.48 -12.85
CA TRP A 4 -20.15 -1.08 -13.63
C TRP A 4 -20.52 -1.22 -15.11
N GLN A 5 -21.77 -1.57 -15.40
CA GLN A 5 -22.24 -1.74 -16.77
C GLN A 5 -22.26 -0.40 -17.54
N ASP A 6 -22.47 0.71 -16.82
CA ASP A 6 -22.53 2.05 -17.38
C ASP A 6 -21.14 2.68 -17.62
N LEU A 7 -20.04 1.99 -17.25
CA LEU A 7 -18.66 2.44 -17.48
C LEU A 7 -18.19 2.12 -18.91
N GLY A 8 -17.32 2.99 -19.43
CA GLY A 8 -16.57 2.71 -20.67
C GLY A 8 -15.51 1.61 -20.44
N GLU A 9 -15.05 0.99 -21.52
CA GLU A 9 -14.06 -0.11 -21.43
C GLU A 9 -12.74 0.34 -20.80
N SER A 10 -12.26 1.56 -21.07
CA SER A 10 -11.06 2.11 -20.47
C SER A 10 -11.23 2.31 -18.96
N GLU A 11 -12.40 2.81 -18.50
CA GLU A 11 -12.71 2.96 -17.08
C GLU A 11 -12.76 1.60 -16.37
N LYS A 12 -13.38 0.60 -16.98
CA LYS A 12 -13.43 -0.77 -16.45
C LYS A 12 -12.04 -1.37 -16.32
N ASN A 13 -11.22 -1.23 -17.35
CA ASN A 13 -9.85 -1.74 -17.34
C ASN A 13 -9.04 -1.08 -16.22
N LEU A 14 -9.05 0.25 -16.13
CA LEU A 14 -8.35 1.00 -15.10
C LEU A 14 -8.74 0.53 -13.68
N LEU A 15 -10.05 0.49 -13.39
CA LEU A 15 -10.54 0.04 -12.08
C LEU A 15 -10.11 -1.39 -11.77
N THR A 16 -10.20 -2.29 -12.74
CA THR A 16 -9.79 -3.69 -12.59
C THR A 16 -8.32 -3.79 -12.21
N GLN A 17 -7.44 -3.08 -12.89
CA GLN A 17 -6.00 -3.15 -12.63
C GLN A 17 -5.65 -2.54 -11.28
N ILE A 18 -6.29 -1.44 -10.87
CA ILE A 18 -6.08 -0.86 -9.55
C ILE A 18 -6.55 -1.81 -8.44
N PHE A 19 -7.71 -2.47 -8.59
CA PHE A 19 -8.19 -3.42 -7.58
C PHE A 19 -7.25 -4.63 -7.44
N ARG A 20 -6.71 -5.13 -8.55
CA ARG A 20 -5.71 -6.22 -8.54
C ARG A 20 -4.43 -5.79 -7.84
N LEU A 21 -3.93 -4.59 -8.18
CA LEU A 21 -2.74 -4.02 -7.53
C LEU A 21 -2.97 -3.87 -6.02
N PHE A 22 -4.12 -3.37 -5.59
CA PHE A 22 -4.46 -3.23 -4.17
C PHE A 22 -4.52 -4.57 -3.46
N THR A 23 -5.23 -5.56 -4.02
CA THR A 23 -5.31 -6.89 -3.43
C THR A 23 -3.93 -7.50 -3.21
N GLN A 24 -3.01 -7.33 -4.17
CA GLN A 24 -1.63 -7.81 -4.02
C GLN A 24 -0.85 -7.00 -2.99
N SER A 25 -0.98 -5.67 -3.01
CA SER A 25 -0.29 -4.78 -2.06
C SER A 25 -0.68 -5.09 -0.62
N ASP A 26 -1.98 -5.30 -0.36
CA ASP A 26 -2.49 -5.62 0.98
C ASP A 26 -2.00 -7.00 1.46
N VAL A 27 -1.79 -7.96 0.53
CA VAL A 27 -1.14 -9.25 0.86
C VAL A 27 0.29 -9.02 1.31
N ASP A 28 1.05 -8.21 0.59
CA ASP A 28 2.47 -7.98 0.86
C ASP A 28 2.67 -7.16 2.15
N VAL A 29 1.87 -6.12 2.36
CA VAL A 29 1.89 -5.28 3.58
C VAL A 29 1.42 -6.09 4.78
N GLY A 30 0.29 -6.78 4.68
CA GLY A 30 -0.26 -7.61 5.75
C GLY A 30 0.70 -8.70 6.19
N SER A 31 1.34 -9.40 5.25
CA SER A 31 2.39 -10.38 5.52
C SER A 31 3.60 -9.72 6.21
N GLY A 32 3.96 -8.51 5.81
CA GLY A 32 5.06 -7.75 6.40
C GLY A 32 4.89 -7.52 7.90
N TYR A 33 3.68 -7.22 8.37
CA TYR A 33 3.40 -7.06 9.80
C TYR A 33 3.74 -8.30 10.61
N VAL A 34 3.35 -9.48 10.15
CA VAL A 34 3.54 -10.75 10.85
C VAL A 34 4.94 -11.32 10.63
N ASP A 35 5.39 -11.37 9.39
CA ASP A 35 6.59 -12.08 9.00
C ASP A 35 7.88 -11.30 9.23
N ARG A 36 7.81 -9.98 9.22
CA ARG A 36 8.96 -9.09 9.41
C ARG A 36 8.90 -8.44 10.80
N TYR A 37 7.94 -7.54 11.03
CA TYR A 37 7.95 -6.63 12.17
C TYR A 37 7.65 -7.31 13.51
N MET A 38 6.67 -8.23 13.61
CA MET A 38 6.41 -8.98 14.83
C MET A 38 7.56 -9.87 15.27
N LYS A 39 8.45 -10.25 14.33
CA LYS A 39 9.66 -11.00 14.64
C LYS A 39 10.75 -10.12 15.26
N ILE A 40 10.71 -8.82 15.01
CA ILE A 40 11.67 -7.81 15.49
C ILE A 40 11.18 -7.15 16.77
N PHE A 41 9.99 -6.55 16.72
CA PHE A 41 9.39 -5.81 17.84
C PHE A 41 8.66 -6.75 18.78
N LYS A 42 9.22 -6.92 19.98
CA LYS A 42 8.73 -7.92 20.97
C LYS A 42 7.82 -7.34 22.05
N LYS A 43 7.75 -5.99 22.17
CA LYS A 43 6.84 -5.34 23.14
C LYS A 43 5.39 -5.73 22.81
N PRO A 44 4.60 -6.15 23.82
CA PRO A 44 3.23 -6.63 23.62
C PRO A 44 2.36 -5.61 22.86
N GLU A 45 2.48 -4.33 23.19
CA GLU A 45 1.70 -3.23 22.59
C GLU A 45 1.99 -3.10 21.09
N ALA A 46 3.27 -3.15 20.68
CA ALA A 46 3.66 -3.12 19.28
C ALA A 46 3.12 -4.34 18.51
N ARG A 47 3.15 -5.52 19.14
CA ARG A 47 2.62 -6.75 18.54
C ARG A 47 1.09 -6.72 18.41
N MET A 48 0.39 -6.18 19.40
CA MET A 48 -1.07 -6.00 19.36
C MET A 48 -1.46 -5.03 18.23
N MET A 49 -0.75 -3.91 18.09
CA MET A 49 -0.93 -2.94 16.99
C MET A 49 -0.75 -3.61 15.62
N MET A 50 0.37 -4.31 15.41
CA MET A 50 0.66 -4.99 14.16
C MET A 50 -0.35 -6.12 13.86
N GLY A 51 -0.84 -6.82 14.87
CA GLY A 51 -1.88 -7.83 14.73
C GLY A 51 -3.22 -7.24 14.31
N ALA A 52 -3.57 -6.06 14.83
CA ALA A 52 -4.76 -5.34 14.41
C ALA A 52 -4.64 -4.86 12.95
N PHE A 53 -3.48 -4.32 12.55
CA PHE A 53 -3.22 -3.88 11.18
C PHE A 53 -3.26 -5.05 10.20
N HIS A 54 -2.58 -6.16 10.50
CA HIS A 54 -2.66 -7.36 9.68
C HIS A 54 -4.11 -7.85 9.48
N ASN A 55 -4.95 -7.76 10.52
CA ASN A 55 -6.37 -8.10 10.39
C ASN A 55 -7.12 -7.10 9.49
N MET A 56 -6.79 -5.80 9.55
CA MET A 56 -7.36 -4.79 8.65
C MET A 56 -6.98 -5.04 7.21
N GLU A 57 -5.72 -5.37 6.92
CA GLU A 57 -5.29 -5.77 5.57
C GLU A 57 -6.05 -7.00 5.06
N SER A 58 -6.32 -7.97 5.92
CA SER A 58 -7.14 -9.13 5.54
C SER A 58 -8.58 -8.74 5.17
N ILE A 59 -9.13 -7.71 5.80
CA ILE A 59 -10.46 -7.17 5.48
C ILE A 59 -10.41 -6.39 4.15
N HIS A 60 -9.35 -5.62 3.89
CA HIS A 60 -9.15 -4.92 2.63
C HIS A 60 -9.02 -5.88 1.47
N GLN A 61 -8.17 -6.92 1.59
CA GLN A 61 -8.03 -8.00 0.60
C GLN A 61 -9.38 -8.62 0.26
N HIS A 62 -10.17 -8.96 1.29
CA HIS A 62 -11.50 -9.53 1.08
C HIS A 62 -12.45 -8.56 0.37
N ALA A 63 -12.42 -7.28 0.73
CA ALA A 63 -13.28 -6.26 0.12
C ALA A 63 -12.94 -6.03 -1.35
N TYR A 64 -11.68 -5.96 -1.72
CA TYR A 64 -11.24 -5.79 -3.11
C TYR A 64 -11.45 -7.06 -3.93
N SER A 65 -11.22 -8.24 -3.36
CA SER A 65 -11.55 -9.51 -3.98
C SER A 65 -13.06 -9.59 -4.28
N LEU A 66 -13.90 -9.22 -3.33
CA LEU A 66 -15.36 -9.19 -3.51
C LEU A 66 -15.79 -8.17 -4.59
N LEU A 67 -15.08 -7.04 -4.73
CA LEU A 67 -15.33 -6.11 -5.84
C LEU A 67 -15.04 -6.76 -7.18
N LEU A 68 -13.90 -7.43 -7.33
CA LEU A 68 -13.51 -8.15 -8.55
C LEU A 68 -14.52 -9.25 -8.90
N ASP A 69 -14.93 -10.06 -7.93
CA ASP A 69 -15.97 -11.08 -8.11
C ASP A 69 -17.31 -10.48 -8.53
N THR A 70 -17.71 -9.37 -7.92
CA THR A 70 -18.98 -8.69 -8.20
C THR A 70 -19.02 -8.13 -9.63
N VAL A 71 -17.89 -7.75 -10.19
CA VAL A 71 -17.79 -7.27 -11.58
C VAL A 71 -17.49 -8.38 -12.60
N GLY A 72 -17.34 -9.62 -12.11
CA GLY A 72 -17.17 -10.82 -12.95
C GLY A 72 -15.74 -11.08 -13.39
N MET A 73 -14.74 -10.59 -12.63
CA MET A 73 -13.33 -10.81 -12.92
C MET A 73 -12.82 -12.07 -12.20
N PRO A 74 -12.24 -13.05 -12.91
CA PRO A 74 -11.74 -14.27 -12.29
C PRO A 74 -10.47 -14.04 -11.47
N GLU A 75 -10.34 -14.71 -10.33
CA GLU A 75 -9.15 -14.69 -9.45
C GLU A 75 -7.83 -15.01 -10.16
N VAL A 76 -7.90 -15.86 -11.18
CA VAL A 76 -6.72 -16.36 -11.93
C VAL A 76 -5.90 -15.22 -12.58
N GLU A 77 -6.50 -14.03 -12.71
CA GLU A 77 -5.88 -12.88 -13.38
C GLU A 77 -5.35 -11.78 -12.44
N TYR A 78 -5.25 -12.03 -11.13
CA TYR A 78 -4.82 -10.97 -10.19
C TYR A 78 -3.46 -10.35 -10.54
N LYS A 79 -2.55 -11.09 -11.13
CA LYS A 79 -1.24 -10.57 -11.55
C LYS A 79 -1.23 -9.85 -12.90
N ALA A 80 -2.38 -9.72 -13.58
CA ALA A 80 -2.44 -9.05 -14.87
C ALA A 80 -2.11 -7.54 -14.79
N PHE A 81 -2.15 -6.92 -13.61
CA PHE A 81 -1.64 -5.56 -13.42
C PHE A 81 -0.15 -5.43 -13.78
N ALA A 82 0.62 -6.51 -13.66
CA ALA A 82 2.05 -6.54 -14.00
C ALA A 82 2.32 -6.46 -15.53
N GLU A 83 1.29 -6.53 -16.36
CA GLU A 83 1.39 -6.21 -17.79
C GLU A 83 1.59 -4.70 -18.04
N TYR A 84 1.25 -3.88 -17.04
CA TYR A 84 1.50 -2.45 -17.05
C TYR A 84 2.81 -2.14 -16.32
N GLU A 85 3.83 -1.72 -17.06
CA GLU A 85 5.19 -1.47 -16.54
C GLU A 85 5.16 -0.59 -15.29
N ALA A 86 4.42 0.51 -15.30
CA ALA A 86 4.33 1.42 -14.15
C ALA A 86 3.76 0.75 -12.88
N MET A 87 2.83 -0.19 -13.02
CA MET A 87 2.27 -0.95 -11.87
C MET A 87 3.22 -2.07 -11.42
N ALA A 88 3.86 -2.74 -12.37
CA ALA A 88 4.87 -3.75 -12.09
C ALA A 88 6.05 -3.16 -11.31
N ASP A 89 6.58 -2.02 -11.76
CA ASP A 89 7.69 -1.32 -11.12
C ASP A 89 7.38 -0.92 -9.69
N LYS A 90 6.15 -0.45 -9.40
CA LYS A 90 5.71 -0.14 -8.03
C LYS A 90 5.77 -1.39 -7.13
N HIS A 91 5.24 -2.50 -7.61
CA HIS A 91 5.23 -3.76 -6.87
C HIS A 91 6.65 -4.30 -6.66
N GLU A 92 7.47 -4.33 -7.71
CA GLU A 92 8.85 -4.81 -7.64
C GLU A 92 9.71 -3.98 -6.70
N TYR A 93 9.52 -2.65 -6.67
CA TYR A 93 10.25 -1.77 -5.75
C TYR A 93 9.97 -2.16 -4.29
N ILE A 94 8.72 -2.37 -3.93
CA ILE A 94 8.33 -2.78 -2.58
C ILE A 94 8.82 -4.18 -2.26
N ASP A 95 8.69 -5.12 -3.20
CA ASP A 95 9.17 -6.49 -3.01
C ASP A 95 10.70 -6.58 -2.87
N ALA A 96 11.43 -5.65 -3.44
CA ALA A 96 12.89 -5.56 -3.29
C ALA A 96 13.34 -5.09 -1.90
N VAL A 97 12.47 -4.46 -1.10
CA VAL A 97 12.83 -3.99 0.25
C VAL A 97 13.04 -5.17 1.19
N ARG A 98 14.27 -5.35 1.65
CA ARG A 98 14.65 -6.45 2.53
C ARG A 98 14.97 -5.94 3.94
N VAL A 99 14.58 -6.73 4.93
CA VAL A 99 14.99 -6.53 6.32
C VAL A 99 15.98 -7.63 6.69
N THR A 100 17.21 -7.23 6.99
CA THR A 100 18.24 -8.14 7.45
C THR A 100 18.19 -8.25 8.96
N LYS A 101 18.10 -9.49 9.49
CA LYS A 101 18.06 -9.72 10.93
C LYS A 101 19.32 -9.17 11.59
N GLY A 102 19.12 -8.29 12.59
CA GLY A 102 20.20 -7.65 13.33
C GLY A 102 20.76 -6.38 12.68
N ASP A 103 20.42 -6.10 11.45
CA ASP A 103 20.74 -4.83 10.79
C ASP A 103 19.66 -3.77 11.09
N ARG A 104 19.96 -2.92 12.06
CA ARG A 104 19.06 -1.86 12.52
C ARG A 104 18.77 -0.82 11.43
N GLN A 105 19.73 -0.56 10.55
CA GLN A 105 19.56 0.40 9.46
C GLN A 105 18.57 -0.11 8.42
N SER A 106 18.67 -1.39 8.04
CA SER A 106 17.70 -2.01 7.13
C SER A 106 16.29 -2.04 7.73
N ILE A 107 16.16 -2.28 9.04
CA ILE A 107 14.87 -2.22 9.75
C ILE A 107 14.29 -0.82 9.69
N ALA A 108 15.07 0.21 10.03
CA ALA A 108 14.63 1.61 9.98
C ALA A 108 14.22 2.04 8.57
N LYS A 109 15.01 1.68 7.55
CA LYS A 109 14.69 1.96 6.15
C LYS A 109 13.39 1.29 5.72
N ALA A 110 13.19 0.02 6.05
CA ALA A 110 11.96 -0.70 5.74
C ALA A 110 10.73 -0.08 6.43
N LEU A 111 10.85 0.32 7.71
CA LEU A 111 9.78 1.03 8.41
C LEU A 111 9.37 2.32 7.68
N ALA A 112 10.34 3.15 7.25
CA ALA A 112 10.06 4.37 6.53
C ALA A 112 9.37 4.11 5.19
N ILE A 113 9.86 3.13 4.41
CA ILE A 113 9.34 2.81 3.09
C ILE A 113 7.91 2.26 3.19
N TYR A 114 7.68 1.24 4.01
CA TYR A 114 6.36 0.62 4.11
C TYR A 114 5.32 1.54 4.73
N SER A 115 5.65 2.25 5.82
CA SER A 115 4.66 3.07 6.52
C SER A 115 4.37 4.40 5.84
N ALA A 116 5.40 5.19 5.54
CA ALA A 116 5.20 6.53 5.03
C ALA A 116 5.00 6.57 3.51
N PHE A 117 5.73 5.73 2.77
CA PHE A 117 5.76 5.84 1.32
C PHE A 117 4.85 4.83 0.63
N THR A 118 4.72 3.60 1.12
CA THR A 118 3.77 2.64 0.55
C THR A 118 2.35 2.96 0.97
N GLU A 119 2.06 2.91 2.26
CA GLU A 119 0.70 3.15 2.77
C GLU A 119 0.31 4.62 2.71
N GLY A 120 1.27 5.57 2.87
CA GLY A 120 1.00 7.00 2.93
C GLY A 120 1.07 7.74 1.59
N LEU A 121 1.82 7.26 0.61
CA LEU A 121 1.96 7.89 -0.71
C LEU A 121 1.31 7.04 -1.80
N GLN A 122 1.79 5.81 -2.02
CA GLN A 122 1.38 5.00 -3.16
C GLN A 122 -0.09 4.58 -3.12
N LEU A 123 -0.64 4.20 -1.97
CA LEU A 123 -2.05 3.88 -1.85
C LEU A 123 -2.93 5.12 -1.98
N PHE A 124 -2.51 6.25 -1.38
CA PHE A 124 -3.32 7.47 -1.41
C PHE A 124 -3.47 8.07 -2.80
N SER A 125 -2.45 8.01 -3.66
CA SER A 125 -2.59 8.46 -5.04
C SER A 125 -3.65 7.63 -5.79
N SER A 126 -3.62 6.32 -5.63
CA SER A 126 -4.60 5.41 -6.21
C SER A 126 -6.00 5.63 -5.62
N PHE A 127 -6.14 5.90 -4.32
CA PHE A 127 -7.42 6.26 -3.70
C PHE A 127 -8.03 7.53 -4.31
N ILE A 128 -7.22 8.54 -4.61
CA ILE A 128 -7.68 9.78 -5.26
C ILE A 128 -8.25 9.46 -6.65
N VAL A 129 -7.57 8.63 -7.43
CA VAL A 129 -8.06 8.17 -8.74
C VAL A 129 -9.40 7.47 -8.59
N LEU A 130 -9.52 6.51 -7.66
CA LEU A 130 -10.76 5.76 -7.42
C LEU A 130 -11.90 6.65 -6.93
N LEU A 131 -11.65 7.60 -6.03
CA LEU A 131 -12.66 8.53 -5.51
C LEU A 131 -13.16 9.54 -6.56
N ASN A 132 -12.46 9.70 -7.66
CA ASN A 132 -12.96 10.53 -8.76
C ASN A 132 -14.23 9.95 -9.38
N PHE A 133 -14.41 8.63 -9.39
CA PHE A 133 -15.62 7.98 -9.91
C PHE A 133 -16.89 8.35 -9.13
N PRO A 134 -16.97 8.16 -7.80
CA PRO A 134 -18.15 8.61 -7.03
C PRO A 134 -18.37 10.11 -7.06
N ARG A 135 -17.33 10.93 -7.23
CA ARG A 135 -17.46 12.38 -7.45
C ARG A 135 -18.34 12.70 -8.66
N PHE A 136 -18.28 11.88 -9.71
CA PHE A 136 -19.13 12.00 -10.90
C PHE A 136 -20.37 11.08 -10.87
N GLY A 137 -20.73 10.58 -9.70
CA GLY A 137 -21.93 9.75 -9.49
C GLY A 137 -21.78 8.28 -9.87
N LYS A 138 -20.59 7.85 -10.27
CA LYS A 138 -20.26 6.47 -10.69
C LYS A 138 -19.69 5.66 -9.51
N MET A 139 -19.87 4.35 -9.51
CA MET A 139 -19.23 3.40 -8.57
C MET A 139 -19.33 3.80 -7.09
N LYS A 140 -20.50 4.24 -6.63
CA LYS A 140 -20.70 4.77 -5.27
C LYS A 140 -20.38 3.75 -4.17
N GLY A 141 -20.73 2.46 -4.38
CA GLY A 141 -20.42 1.38 -3.44
C GLY A 141 -18.90 1.17 -3.29
N MET A 142 -18.15 1.22 -4.39
CA MET A 142 -16.70 1.23 -4.36
C MET A 142 -16.16 2.42 -3.56
N GLY A 143 -16.68 3.63 -3.80
CA GLY A 143 -16.27 4.83 -3.07
C GLY A 143 -16.45 4.71 -1.55
N GLN A 144 -17.45 3.97 -1.10
CA GLN A 144 -17.65 3.68 0.31
C GLN A 144 -16.54 2.77 0.87
N ILE A 145 -16.16 1.73 0.15
CA ILE A 145 -15.06 0.83 0.52
C ILE A 145 -13.76 1.63 0.60
N ILE A 146 -13.44 2.41 -0.42
CA ILE A 146 -12.25 3.27 -0.46
C ILE A 146 -12.21 4.25 0.72
N THR A 147 -13.34 4.82 1.12
CA THR A 147 -13.42 5.71 2.28
C THR A 147 -13.05 4.99 3.59
N TYR A 148 -13.42 3.72 3.73
CA TYR A 148 -13.02 2.91 4.89
C TYR A 148 -11.53 2.57 4.84
N SER A 149 -11.01 2.18 3.68
CA SER A 149 -9.57 1.92 3.51
C SER A 149 -8.74 3.15 3.86
N ILE A 150 -9.09 4.35 3.36
CA ILE A 150 -8.40 5.61 3.69
C ILE A 150 -8.33 5.86 5.20
N ARG A 151 -9.42 5.60 5.92
CA ARG A 151 -9.45 5.75 7.38
C ARG A 151 -8.44 4.82 8.05
N ASP A 152 -8.41 3.56 7.62
CA ASP A 152 -7.56 2.53 8.21
C ASP A 152 -6.09 2.78 7.86
N GLU A 153 -5.77 3.09 6.59
CA GLU A 153 -4.43 3.45 6.14
C GLU A 153 -3.89 4.71 6.81
N SER A 154 -4.74 5.70 7.07
CA SER A 154 -4.32 6.90 7.82
C SER A 154 -3.83 6.54 9.22
N MET A 155 -4.47 5.58 9.88
CA MET A 155 -4.08 5.08 11.20
C MET A 155 -2.79 4.24 11.11
N HIS A 156 -2.64 3.40 10.08
CA HIS A 156 -1.43 2.62 9.83
C HIS A 156 -0.22 3.54 9.67
N VAL A 157 -0.32 4.55 8.79
CA VAL A 157 0.73 5.55 8.54
C VAL A 157 1.12 6.28 9.82
N GLU A 158 0.15 6.75 10.61
CA GLU A 158 0.42 7.47 11.85
C GLU A 158 1.17 6.59 12.86
N ALA A 159 0.67 5.39 13.11
CA ALA A 159 1.22 4.50 14.11
C ALA A 159 2.59 3.93 13.71
N MET A 160 2.76 3.53 12.44
CA MET A 160 4.03 3.00 11.95
C MET A 160 5.10 4.09 11.81
N THR A 161 4.72 5.31 11.44
CA THR A 161 5.64 6.47 11.47
C THR A 161 6.06 6.80 12.89
N LYS A 162 5.16 6.67 13.87
CA LYS A 162 5.52 6.80 15.28
C LYS A 162 6.50 5.71 15.69
N LEU A 163 6.26 4.46 15.31
CA LEU A 163 7.18 3.35 15.58
C LEU A 163 8.57 3.60 14.96
N PHE A 164 8.63 4.13 13.73
CA PHE A 164 9.89 4.54 13.11
C PHE A 164 10.62 5.58 13.95
N ARG A 165 9.92 6.64 14.40
CA ARG A 165 10.51 7.71 15.22
C ARG A 165 11.04 7.18 16.55
N GLU A 166 10.28 6.36 17.24
CA GLU A 166 10.71 5.71 18.49
C GLU A 166 11.94 4.82 18.26
N PHE A 167 11.93 4.04 17.17
CA PHE A 167 13.06 3.19 16.81
C PHE A 167 14.33 4.01 16.53
N ILE A 168 14.23 5.14 15.84
CA ILE A 168 15.38 6.05 15.62
C ILE A 168 15.83 6.70 16.93
N GLN A 169 14.92 7.07 17.84
CA GLN A 169 15.30 7.63 19.15
C GLN A 169 16.05 6.61 20.01
N GLU A 170 15.63 5.34 19.99
CA GLU A 170 16.32 4.24 20.69
C GLU A 170 17.66 3.87 20.02
N ASN A 171 17.90 4.30 18.78
CA ASN A 171 19.10 4.00 17.96
C ASN A 171 19.60 5.27 17.25
N ILE A 172 19.84 6.31 18.01
CA ILE A 172 20.13 7.65 17.47
C ILE A 172 21.38 7.70 16.59
N GLU A 173 22.33 6.78 16.81
CA GLU A 173 23.53 6.61 16.00
C GLU A 173 23.24 6.28 14.53
N LEU A 174 22.04 5.76 14.21
CA LEU A 174 21.61 5.52 12.83
C LEU A 174 21.23 6.81 12.10
N TRP A 175 20.85 7.88 12.82
CA TRP A 175 20.30 9.10 12.23
C TRP A 175 21.39 10.00 11.65
N THR A 176 22.26 9.42 10.84
CA THR A 176 23.35 10.10 10.12
C THR A 176 22.83 10.84 8.88
N ASP A 177 23.61 11.81 8.36
CA ASP A 177 23.23 12.51 7.13
C ASP A 177 23.21 11.57 5.92
N ASP A 178 24.05 10.56 5.90
CA ASP A 178 24.00 9.51 4.86
C ASP A 178 22.69 8.70 4.93
N PHE A 179 22.28 8.29 6.11
CA PHE A 179 21.01 7.54 6.25
C PHE A 179 19.80 8.42 5.90
N LYS A 180 19.78 9.69 6.29
CA LYS A 180 18.75 10.63 5.87
C LYS A 180 18.71 10.77 4.35
N ALA A 181 19.89 10.88 3.70
CA ALA A 181 19.97 10.95 2.25
C ALA A 181 19.38 9.70 1.58
N GLN A 182 19.60 8.49 2.14
CA GLN A 182 19.00 7.25 1.65
C GLN A 182 17.48 7.25 1.78
N ILE A 183 16.91 7.76 2.89
CA ILE A 183 15.46 7.88 3.06
C ILE A 183 14.86 8.87 2.06
N TYR A 184 15.49 10.04 1.88
CA TYR A 184 15.06 11.01 0.88
C TYR A 184 15.17 10.48 -0.55
N GLN A 185 16.19 9.66 -0.83
CA GLN A 185 16.32 9.04 -2.14
C GLN A 185 15.19 8.04 -2.39
N ALA A 186 14.89 7.16 -1.42
CA ALA A 186 13.77 6.25 -1.51
C ALA A 186 12.43 7.00 -1.71
N CYS A 187 12.23 8.12 -1.00
CA CYS A 187 11.05 8.96 -1.19
C CYS A 187 10.94 9.47 -2.64
N ARG A 188 12.03 10.00 -3.21
CA ARG A 188 12.04 10.49 -4.60
C ARG A 188 11.76 9.39 -5.60
N GLU A 189 12.40 8.22 -5.44
CA GLU A 189 12.17 7.06 -6.30
C GLU A 189 10.70 6.64 -6.29
N MET A 190 10.05 6.63 -5.12
CA MET A 190 8.65 6.28 -5.00
C MET A 190 7.71 7.36 -5.55
N VAL A 191 8.09 8.64 -5.48
CA VAL A 191 7.35 9.73 -6.18
C VAL A 191 7.46 9.55 -7.69
N ASP A 192 8.65 9.26 -8.22
CA ASP A 192 8.84 9.02 -9.66
C ASP A 192 8.02 7.81 -10.15
N LEU A 193 7.87 6.77 -9.31
CA LEU A 193 6.99 5.63 -9.59
C LEU A 193 5.51 6.04 -9.65
N GLU A 194 5.09 6.91 -8.73
CA GLU A 194 3.72 7.44 -8.71
C GLU A 194 3.43 8.34 -9.91
N ASP A 195 4.36 9.20 -10.30
CA ASP A 195 4.21 10.06 -11.48
C ASP A 195 4.01 9.20 -12.74
N ARG A 196 4.80 8.14 -12.91
CA ARG A 196 4.61 7.19 -14.04
C ARG A 196 3.27 6.44 -13.98
N PHE A 197 2.80 6.11 -12.78
CA PHE A 197 1.48 5.51 -12.62
C PHE A 197 0.36 6.50 -12.98
N LEU A 198 0.47 7.76 -12.57
CA LEU A 198 -0.51 8.80 -12.91
C LEU A 198 -0.51 9.09 -14.41
N ASP A 199 0.65 9.12 -15.07
CA ASP A 199 0.76 9.26 -16.54
C ASP A 199 0.09 8.09 -17.29
N LEU A 200 0.05 6.90 -16.68
CA LEU A 200 -0.70 5.76 -17.24
C LEU A 200 -2.21 5.94 -17.10
N VAL A 201 -2.67 6.62 -16.05
CA VAL A 201 -4.08 6.81 -15.70
C VAL A 201 -4.74 7.92 -16.52
N PHE A 202 -4.00 8.97 -16.86
CA PHE A 202 -4.49 10.19 -17.51
C PHE A 202 -3.90 10.42 -18.88
#